data_02f8192da489ff4d521099554234c348
#
_entry.id   02f8192da489ff4d521099554234c348
#
_cell.length_a   1.000
_cell.length_b   1.000
_cell.length_c   1.000
_cell.angle_alpha   90.00
_cell.angle_beta   90.00
_cell.angle_gamma   90.00
#
_symmetry.space_group_name_H-M   'P 1'
#
loop_
_entity.id
_entity.type
_entity.pdbx_description
1 polymer ?
#
loop_
_entity_poly.entity_id
_entity_poly.type
_entity_poly.pdbx_seq_one_letter_code
_entity_poly.pdbx_strand_id
1 'polypeptide(L)'
;MTTYVAVFGLVLGYLGLVAAYLALRTLARLRRASVVLGRGARGRETMLEATERHIELTTAVANQLGALRTYVDATRAEMSAAVRARATEAARSLRNVALVRYDAFDDISGRLSFSLALLDDDGDGVALTAITGRSDTRLYAKGITRGAGTGDHPLSPEEEQAVAAALGRRRVLSVK
;
A
#
# COMPACT_ATOMS: atom_id res chain seq x y z
N MET A 1 50.12 -36.06 -78.78
CA MET A 1 48.91 -36.12 -78.01
C MET A 1 49.12 -36.42 -76.52
N THR A 2 50.00 -37.30 -76.15
CA THR A 2 50.31 -37.77 -74.78
C THR A 2 50.88 -36.65 -73.88
N THR A 3 51.64 -35.70 -74.38
CA THR A 3 52.22 -34.60 -73.62
C THR A 3 51.16 -33.56 -73.14
N TYR A 4 50.16 -33.26 -73.95
CA TYR A 4 49.06 -32.34 -73.53
C TYR A 4 48.18 -32.91 -72.50
N VAL A 5 47.92 -34.23 -72.50
CA VAL A 5 47.14 -34.91 -71.49
C VAL A 5 47.86 -34.96 -70.13
N ALA A 6 49.21 -35.14 -70.20
CA ALA A 6 50.02 -35.10 -68.98
C ALA A 6 50.08 -33.72 -68.31
N VAL A 7 50.22 -32.62 -69.14
CA VAL A 7 50.24 -31.27 -68.66
C VAL A 7 48.87 -30.89 -68.08
N PHE A 8 47.77 -31.26 -68.74
CA PHE A 8 46.41 -31.00 -68.24
C PHE A 8 46.12 -31.72 -66.89
N GLY A 9 46.59 -32.99 -66.77
CA GLY A 9 46.49 -33.72 -65.51
C GLY A 9 47.29 -33.06 -64.39
N LEU A 10 48.48 -32.51 -64.66
CA LEU A 10 49.29 -31.81 -63.67
C LEU A 10 48.65 -30.49 -63.22
N VAL A 11 48.04 -29.75 -64.12
CA VAL A 11 47.33 -28.49 -63.80
C VAL A 11 46.09 -28.76 -62.95
N LEU A 12 45.29 -29.78 -63.30
CA LEU A 12 44.13 -30.21 -62.50
C LEU A 12 44.55 -30.70 -61.13
N GLY A 13 45.61 -31.45 -61.01
CA GLY A 13 46.17 -31.90 -59.76
C GLY A 13 46.63 -30.77 -58.85
N TYR A 14 47.31 -29.76 -59.47
CA TYR A 14 47.73 -28.55 -58.74
C TYR A 14 46.53 -27.73 -58.25
N LEU A 15 45.50 -27.50 -59.09
CA LEU A 15 44.28 -26.81 -58.73
C LEU A 15 43.56 -27.53 -57.61
N GLY A 16 43.50 -28.84 -57.63
CA GLY A 16 42.92 -29.66 -56.55
C GLY A 16 43.67 -29.50 -55.22
N LEU A 17 45.02 -29.50 -55.27
CA LEU A 17 45.84 -29.26 -54.07
C LEU A 17 45.66 -27.85 -53.49
N VAL A 18 45.58 -26.82 -54.34
CA VAL A 18 45.31 -25.45 -53.88
C VAL A 18 43.93 -25.32 -53.28
N ALA A 19 42.90 -25.92 -53.88
CA ALA A 19 41.54 -25.91 -53.34
C ALA A 19 41.46 -26.64 -51.99
N ALA A 20 42.11 -27.81 -51.86
CA ALA A 20 42.19 -28.54 -50.59
C ALA A 20 42.92 -27.75 -49.50
N TYR A 21 44.02 -27.10 -49.84
CA TYR A 21 44.76 -26.24 -48.91
C TYR A 21 43.92 -25.05 -48.45
N LEU A 22 43.18 -24.36 -49.33
CA LEU A 22 42.29 -23.27 -48.99
C LEU A 22 41.12 -23.75 -48.10
N ALA A 23 40.53 -24.89 -48.39
CA ALA A 23 39.49 -25.54 -47.56
C ALA A 23 40.00 -25.88 -46.18
N LEU A 24 41.17 -26.46 -46.05
CA LEU A 24 41.80 -26.77 -44.76
C LEU A 24 42.11 -25.50 -43.97
N ARG A 25 42.55 -24.46 -44.64
CA ARG A 25 42.88 -23.16 -44.03
C ARG A 25 41.59 -22.44 -43.49
N THR A 26 40.50 -22.49 -44.26
CA THR A 26 39.19 -21.96 -43.80
C THR A 26 38.61 -22.78 -42.65
N LEU A 27 38.70 -24.10 -42.71
CA LEU A 27 38.27 -24.98 -41.61
C LEU A 27 39.07 -24.72 -40.31
N ALA A 28 40.38 -24.52 -40.44
CA ALA A 28 41.24 -24.17 -39.32
C ALA A 28 40.91 -22.79 -38.70
N ARG A 29 40.53 -21.83 -39.55
CA ARG A 29 40.04 -20.52 -39.02
C ARG A 29 38.73 -20.65 -38.32
N LEU A 30 37.74 -21.38 -38.83
CA LEU A 30 36.45 -21.63 -38.22
C LEU A 30 36.60 -22.40 -36.88
N ARG A 31 37.49 -23.43 -36.85
CA ARG A 31 37.81 -24.14 -35.60
C ARG A 31 38.42 -23.24 -34.53
N ARG A 32 39.31 -22.32 -34.89
CA ARG A 32 39.89 -21.37 -33.95
C ARG A 32 38.83 -20.38 -33.42
N ALA A 33 37.93 -19.91 -34.25
CA ALA A 33 36.83 -19.03 -33.87
C ALA A 33 35.85 -19.75 -32.94
N SER A 34 35.49 -21.02 -33.22
CA SER A 34 34.59 -21.81 -32.35
C SER A 34 35.22 -22.17 -31.00
N VAL A 35 36.52 -22.38 -30.93
CA VAL A 35 37.24 -22.62 -29.67
C VAL A 35 37.29 -21.37 -28.80
N VAL A 36 37.40 -20.18 -29.40
CA VAL A 36 37.38 -18.90 -28.66
C VAL A 36 35.96 -18.58 -28.16
N LEU A 37 34.94 -18.85 -28.97
CA LEU A 37 33.52 -18.69 -28.56
C LEU A 37 33.06 -19.75 -27.55
N GLY A 38 33.67 -20.94 -27.53
CA GLY A 38 33.39 -22.00 -26.60
C GLY A 38 34.07 -21.89 -25.21
N ARG A 39 35.00 -20.94 -25.07
CA ARG A 39 35.63 -20.66 -23.77
C ARG A 39 34.96 -19.44 -23.15
N GLY A 40 34.22 -19.62 -22.09
CA GLY A 40 33.65 -18.50 -21.31
C GLY A 40 34.72 -17.54 -20.83
N ALA A 41 34.32 -16.36 -20.38
CA ALA A 41 35.18 -15.23 -20.02
C ALA A 41 36.31 -15.59 -19.00
N ARG A 42 36.26 -16.75 -18.38
CA ARG A 42 37.31 -17.31 -17.48
C ARG A 42 38.07 -18.51 -18.06
N GLY A 43 37.94 -18.78 -19.36
CA GLY A 43 38.69 -19.82 -20.06
C GLY A 43 38.35 -21.27 -19.70
N ARG A 44 37.41 -21.54 -18.83
CA ARG A 44 36.97 -22.86 -18.36
C ARG A 44 35.51 -23.19 -18.59
N GLU A 45 34.68 -22.20 -18.82
CA GLU A 45 33.24 -22.40 -19.02
C GLU A 45 32.91 -22.41 -20.52
N THR A 46 32.14 -23.40 -20.95
CA THR A 46 31.58 -23.42 -22.30
C THR A 46 30.42 -22.41 -22.36
N MET A 47 30.13 -21.91 -23.58
CA MET A 47 28.99 -20.99 -23.79
C MET A 47 27.67 -21.61 -23.34
N LEU A 48 27.57 -22.95 -23.40
CA LEU A 48 26.42 -23.70 -22.94
C LEU A 48 26.26 -23.61 -21.40
N GLU A 49 27.31 -23.84 -20.65
CA GLU A 49 27.31 -23.75 -19.17
C GLU A 49 27.02 -22.32 -18.70
N ALA A 50 27.53 -21.30 -19.39
CA ALA A 50 27.21 -19.91 -19.08
C ALA A 50 25.72 -19.58 -19.31
N THR A 51 25.13 -20.16 -20.37
CA THR A 51 23.70 -19.97 -20.68
C THR A 51 22.82 -20.70 -19.66
N GLU A 52 23.15 -21.92 -19.30
CA GLU A 52 22.42 -22.70 -18.26
C GLU A 52 22.44 -21.98 -16.92
N ARG A 53 23.60 -21.47 -16.50
CA ARG A 53 23.71 -20.70 -15.26
C ARG A 53 22.89 -19.41 -15.31
N HIS A 54 22.87 -18.76 -16.46
CA HIS A 54 22.05 -17.54 -16.63
C HIS A 54 20.55 -17.84 -16.53
N ILE A 55 20.07 -18.95 -17.10
CA ILE A 55 18.69 -19.42 -16.99
C ILE A 55 18.37 -19.75 -15.53
N GLU A 56 19.26 -20.44 -14.84
CA GLU A 56 19.08 -20.81 -13.43
C GLU A 56 18.97 -19.57 -12.52
N LEU A 57 19.87 -18.59 -12.71
CA LEU A 57 19.83 -17.33 -11.99
C LEU A 57 18.54 -16.54 -12.26
N THR A 58 18.12 -16.43 -13.52
CA THR A 58 16.88 -15.73 -13.87
C THR A 58 15.65 -16.41 -13.28
N THR A 59 15.63 -17.72 -13.26
CA THR A 59 14.54 -18.50 -12.65
C THR A 59 14.52 -18.33 -11.13
N ALA A 60 15.68 -18.34 -10.48
CA ALA A 60 15.79 -18.08 -9.04
C ALA A 60 15.30 -16.67 -8.68
N VAL A 61 15.70 -15.66 -9.43
CA VAL A 61 15.23 -14.27 -9.25
C VAL A 61 13.72 -14.16 -9.47
N ALA A 62 13.18 -14.80 -10.51
CA ALA A 62 11.74 -14.81 -10.77
C ALA A 62 10.94 -15.43 -9.61
N ASN A 63 11.44 -16.54 -9.06
CA ASN A 63 10.83 -17.21 -7.90
C ASN A 63 10.88 -16.32 -6.64
N GLN A 64 12.01 -15.64 -6.39
CA GLN A 64 12.14 -14.71 -5.27
C GLN A 64 11.20 -13.51 -5.42
N LEU A 65 11.07 -12.95 -6.62
CA LEU A 65 10.11 -11.87 -6.90
C LEU A 65 8.67 -12.33 -6.70
N GLY A 66 8.35 -13.57 -7.10
CA GLY A 66 7.03 -14.17 -6.85
C GLY A 66 6.73 -14.28 -5.36
N ALA A 67 7.66 -14.82 -4.58
CA ALA A 67 7.52 -14.93 -3.13
C ALA A 67 7.39 -13.57 -2.45
N LEU A 68 8.19 -12.59 -2.86
CA LEU A 68 8.12 -11.23 -2.34
C LEU A 68 6.77 -10.56 -2.64
N ARG A 69 6.24 -10.73 -3.85
CA ARG A 69 4.90 -10.22 -4.21
C ARG A 69 3.83 -10.82 -3.31
N THR A 70 3.83 -12.14 -3.14
CA THR A 70 2.87 -12.82 -2.26
C THR A 70 2.97 -12.31 -0.82
N TYR A 71 4.17 -12.10 -0.30
CA TYR A 71 4.39 -11.53 1.03
C TYR A 71 3.86 -10.09 1.16
N VAL A 72 4.15 -9.25 0.16
CA VAL A 72 3.67 -7.85 0.14
C VAL A 72 2.15 -7.81 0.07
N ASP A 73 1.52 -8.64 -0.76
CA ASP A 73 0.06 -8.69 -0.89
C ASP A 73 -0.60 -9.17 0.41
N ALA A 74 -0.05 -10.18 1.07
CA ALA A 74 -0.52 -10.65 2.37
C ALA A 74 -0.41 -9.56 3.45
N THR A 75 0.76 -8.91 3.55
CA THR A 75 0.97 -7.82 4.52
C THR A 75 0.04 -6.64 4.26
N ARG A 76 -0.20 -6.28 2.99
CA ARG A 76 -1.14 -5.22 2.62
C ARG A 76 -2.58 -5.58 3.00
N ALA A 77 -2.99 -6.83 2.83
CA ALA A 77 -4.30 -7.30 3.22
C ALA A 77 -4.48 -7.22 4.76
N GLU A 78 -3.50 -7.68 5.53
CA GLU A 78 -3.51 -7.59 7.00
C GLU A 78 -3.56 -6.13 7.48
N MET A 79 -2.71 -5.26 6.94
CA MET A 79 -2.73 -3.85 7.29
C MET A 79 -4.07 -3.19 6.98
N SER A 80 -4.66 -3.49 5.83
CA SER A 80 -5.95 -2.92 5.44
C SER A 80 -7.09 -3.41 6.36
N ALA A 81 -7.04 -4.65 6.82
CA ALA A 81 -7.99 -5.20 7.79
C ALA A 81 -7.82 -4.53 9.17
N ALA A 82 -6.58 -4.37 9.64
CA ALA A 82 -6.28 -3.72 10.90
C ALA A 82 -6.71 -2.24 10.90
N VAL A 83 -6.48 -1.52 9.80
CA VAL A 83 -6.91 -0.12 9.64
C VAL A 83 -8.44 -0.02 9.68
N ARG A 84 -9.15 -0.92 8.98
CA ARG A 84 -10.63 -0.94 9.02
C ARG A 84 -11.16 -1.24 10.42
N ALA A 85 -10.59 -2.21 11.12
CA ALA A 85 -10.98 -2.54 12.49
C ALA A 85 -10.79 -1.34 13.43
N ARG A 86 -9.65 -0.67 13.37
CA ARG A 86 -9.37 0.54 14.16
C ARG A 86 -10.28 1.70 13.80
N ALA A 87 -10.60 1.88 12.52
CA ALA A 87 -11.53 2.91 12.08
C ALA A 87 -12.94 2.68 12.65
N THR A 88 -13.41 1.43 12.66
CA THR A 88 -14.71 1.07 13.27
C THR A 88 -14.72 1.29 14.78
N GLU A 89 -13.65 0.93 15.47
CA GLU A 89 -13.51 1.16 16.91
C GLU A 89 -13.45 2.67 17.22
N ALA A 90 -12.69 3.43 16.45
CA ALA A 90 -12.60 4.88 16.61
C ALA A 90 -13.93 5.58 16.33
N ALA A 91 -14.73 5.09 15.38
CA ALA A 91 -16.04 5.64 15.07
C ALA A 91 -17.02 5.53 16.25
N ARG A 92 -16.89 4.49 17.08
CA ARG A 92 -17.69 4.29 18.30
C ARG A 92 -17.14 5.03 19.53
N SER A 93 -16.02 5.69 19.41
CA SER A 93 -15.47 6.49 20.52
C SER A 93 -16.17 7.82 20.62
N LEU A 94 -16.46 8.27 21.84
CA LEU A 94 -17.08 9.57 22.11
C LEU A 94 -16.06 10.70 21.83
N ARG A 95 -16.06 11.21 20.63
CA ARG A 95 -15.09 12.20 20.15
C ARG A 95 -15.68 13.52 19.66
N ASN A 96 -16.99 13.51 19.42
CA ASN A 96 -17.72 14.71 19.03
C ASN A 96 -18.24 15.38 20.31
N VAL A 97 -17.62 16.49 20.68
CA VAL A 97 -17.86 17.17 21.95
C VAL A 97 -18.29 18.60 21.69
N ALA A 98 -19.37 19.01 22.30
CA ALA A 98 -19.80 20.41 22.30
C ALA A 98 -20.36 20.82 23.69
N LEU A 99 -20.06 22.05 24.08
CA LEU A 99 -20.50 22.66 25.33
C LEU A 99 -21.25 23.95 25.01
N VAL A 100 -22.47 24.07 25.54
CA VAL A 100 -23.30 25.27 25.52
C VAL A 100 -23.45 25.77 26.95
N ARG A 101 -23.07 27.03 27.19
CA ARG A 101 -23.23 27.69 28.49
C ARG A 101 -24.34 28.76 28.40
N TYR A 102 -25.15 28.80 29.43
CA TYR A 102 -26.32 29.68 29.48
C TYR A 102 -26.69 30.12 30.92
N ASP A 103 -27.51 31.11 31.02
CA ASP A 103 -28.12 31.52 32.28
C ASP A 103 -29.49 30.83 32.39
N ALA A 104 -29.64 29.88 33.32
CA ALA A 104 -30.85 29.08 33.48
C ALA A 104 -31.94 29.87 34.23
N PHE A 105 -31.57 30.95 34.94
CA PHE A 105 -32.46 31.80 35.74
C PHE A 105 -32.09 33.26 35.51
N ASP A 106 -33.10 34.15 35.40
CA ASP A 106 -32.89 35.59 35.10
C ASP A 106 -32.16 36.33 36.22
N ASP A 107 -32.22 35.81 37.44
CA ASP A 107 -31.63 36.43 38.64
C ASP A 107 -30.20 35.94 38.94
N ILE A 108 -29.66 35.06 38.11
CA ILE A 108 -28.30 34.51 38.22
C ILE A 108 -27.57 34.71 36.92
N SER A 109 -26.68 35.69 36.88
CA SER A 109 -25.85 35.94 35.73
C SER A 109 -24.49 35.23 35.82
N GLY A 110 -23.79 35.12 34.69
CA GLY A 110 -22.43 34.56 34.61
C GLY A 110 -22.34 33.21 33.90
N ARG A 111 -23.44 32.74 33.31
CA ARG A 111 -23.53 31.50 32.54
C ARG A 111 -22.91 30.32 33.28
N LEU A 112 -23.36 30.12 34.47
CA LEU A 112 -22.87 29.03 35.33
C LEU A 112 -23.50 27.69 34.96
N SER A 113 -24.68 27.71 34.31
CA SER A 113 -25.33 26.52 33.78
C SER A 113 -24.72 26.11 32.43
N PHE A 114 -24.70 24.84 32.12
CA PHE A 114 -24.22 24.32 30.86
C PHE A 114 -24.90 23.02 30.44
N SER A 115 -24.93 22.76 29.14
CA SER A 115 -25.24 21.49 28.51
C SER A 115 -24.06 21.02 27.69
N LEU A 116 -23.58 19.80 27.96
CA LEU A 116 -22.45 19.15 27.31
C LEU A 116 -22.94 17.92 26.52
N ALA A 117 -22.68 17.84 25.25
CA ALA A 117 -22.90 16.66 24.45
C ALA A 117 -21.57 15.93 24.18
N LEU A 118 -21.56 14.61 24.40
CA LEU A 118 -20.48 13.69 24.12
C LEU A 118 -21.02 12.61 23.20
N LEU A 119 -20.65 12.61 21.93
CA LEU A 119 -21.22 11.74 20.91
C LEU A 119 -20.11 11.03 20.12
N ASP A 120 -20.44 9.84 19.62
CA ASP A 120 -19.66 9.15 18.62
C ASP A 120 -19.99 9.62 17.20
N ASP A 121 -19.45 8.96 16.16
CA ASP A 121 -19.68 9.35 14.76
C ASP A 121 -21.10 9.01 14.27
N ASP A 122 -21.75 8.05 14.89
CA ASP A 122 -23.14 7.66 14.58
C ASP A 122 -24.16 8.58 15.28
N GLY A 123 -23.68 9.47 16.17
CA GLY A 123 -24.49 10.37 16.96
C GLY A 123 -25.06 9.73 18.20
N ASP A 124 -24.48 8.62 18.64
CA ASP A 124 -24.83 7.96 19.88
C ASP A 124 -23.95 8.47 21.02
N GLY A 125 -24.52 8.58 22.22
CA GLY A 125 -23.76 9.06 23.37
C GLY A 125 -24.61 9.60 24.51
N VAL A 126 -24.19 10.72 25.10
CA VAL A 126 -24.83 11.29 26.29
C VAL A 126 -24.82 12.83 26.21
N ALA A 127 -25.93 13.42 26.68
CA ALA A 127 -26.00 14.83 27.05
C ALA A 127 -25.97 14.94 28.60
N LEU A 128 -25.07 15.81 29.09
CA LEU A 128 -24.94 16.16 30.52
C LEU A 128 -25.29 17.64 30.67
N THR A 129 -26.25 17.90 31.57
CA THR A 129 -26.72 19.26 31.85
C THR A 129 -26.56 19.59 33.29
N ALA A 130 -25.86 20.67 33.62
CA ALA A 130 -25.77 21.23 34.94
C ALA A 130 -26.56 22.54 34.97
N ILE A 131 -27.54 22.60 35.84
CA ILE A 131 -28.38 23.79 36.12
C ILE A 131 -27.97 24.32 37.48
N THR A 132 -27.40 25.51 37.50
CA THR A 132 -26.90 26.16 38.71
C THR A 132 -27.87 27.19 39.17
N GLY A 133 -28.45 26.97 40.40
CA GLY A 133 -29.26 27.91 41.15
C GLY A 133 -28.42 28.74 42.15
N ARG A 134 -29.07 29.50 43.03
CA ARG A 134 -28.40 30.30 44.08
C ARG A 134 -27.76 29.46 45.17
N SER A 135 -28.39 28.37 45.54
CA SER A 135 -27.98 27.53 46.67
C SER A 135 -27.61 26.11 46.27
N ASP A 136 -28.00 25.65 45.10
CA ASP A 136 -27.79 24.30 44.63
C ASP A 136 -27.46 24.22 43.13
N THR A 137 -26.82 23.15 42.73
CA THR A 137 -26.59 22.80 41.32
C THR A 137 -27.13 21.39 41.09
N ARG A 138 -27.92 21.24 40.04
CA ARG A 138 -28.48 19.94 39.66
C ARG A 138 -27.83 19.46 38.38
N LEU A 139 -27.45 18.19 38.37
CA LEU A 139 -26.86 17.53 37.21
C LEU A 139 -27.83 16.49 36.66
N TYR A 140 -28.05 16.53 35.37
CA TYR A 140 -28.88 15.59 34.63
C TYR A 140 -28.04 14.92 33.52
N ALA A 141 -28.33 13.62 33.26
CA ALA A 141 -27.76 12.88 32.18
C ALA A 141 -28.88 12.28 31.34
N LYS A 142 -28.80 12.46 29.99
CA LYS A 142 -29.76 11.90 29.05
C LYS A 142 -29.00 11.12 27.98
N GLY A 143 -29.46 9.92 27.64
CA GLY A 143 -28.94 9.15 26.55
C GLY A 143 -29.30 9.76 25.21
N ILE A 144 -28.40 9.68 24.24
CA ILE A 144 -28.59 10.15 22.87
C ILE A 144 -28.42 8.95 21.95
N THR A 145 -29.33 8.80 20.99
CA THR A 145 -29.21 7.81 19.91
C THR A 145 -29.52 8.50 18.58
N ARG A 146 -28.55 8.44 17.66
CA ARG A 146 -28.62 9.11 16.34
C ARG A 146 -28.99 10.59 16.44
N GLY A 147 -28.43 11.27 17.44
CA GLY A 147 -28.66 12.71 17.65
C GLY A 147 -29.99 13.05 18.32
N ALA A 148 -30.80 12.08 18.73
CA ALA A 148 -32.07 12.27 19.42
C ALA A 148 -32.02 11.76 20.87
N GLY A 149 -32.70 12.42 21.78
CA GLY A 149 -32.80 11.96 23.16
C GLY A 149 -33.51 10.62 23.25
N THR A 150 -32.99 9.71 24.11
CA THR A 150 -33.58 8.42 24.40
C THR A 150 -34.22 8.46 25.79
N GLY A 151 -35.49 8.08 25.88
CA GLY A 151 -36.22 8.01 27.14
C GLY A 151 -37.43 8.94 27.21
N ASP A 152 -38.08 8.98 28.41
CA ASP A 152 -39.36 9.68 28.62
C ASP A 152 -39.22 11.21 28.71
N HIS A 153 -37.99 11.73 28.76
CA HIS A 153 -37.72 13.14 28.88
C HIS A 153 -37.12 13.71 27.60
N PRO A 154 -37.79 14.65 26.90
CA PRO A 154 -37.25 15.29 25.70
C PRO A 154 -35.99 16.12 26.06
N LEU A 155 -35.18 16.40 25.06
CA LEU A 155 -34.04 17.29 25.23
C LEU A 155 -34.53 18.72 25.46
N SER A 156 -33.81 19.49 26.27
CA SER A 156 -34.04 20.93 26.39
C SER A 156 -33.48 21.64 25.16
N PRO A 157 -33.89 22.90 24.87
CA PRO A 157 -33.33 23.66 23.75
C PRO A 157 -31.78 23.76 23.77
N GLU A 158 -31.19 23.88 24.96
CA GLU A 158 -29.74 23.96 25.17
C GLU A 158 -29.05 22.61 24.94
N GLU A 159 -29.73 21.51 25.34
CA GLU A 159 -29.25 20.15 25.06
C GLU A 159 -29.29 19.85 23.55
N GLU A 160 -30.41 20.23 22.87
CA GLU A 160 -30.53 20.10 21.42
C GLU A 160 -29.44 20.93 20.70
N GLN A 161 -29.17 22.14 21.16
CA GLN A 161 -28.12 22.97 20.63
C GLN A 161 -26.74 22.34 20.83
N ALA A 162 -26.46 21.75 21.99
CA ALA A 162 -25.21 21.06 22.28
C ALA A 162 -25.04 19.82 21.36
N VAL A 163 -26.10 19.00 21.21
CA VAL A 163 -26.10 17.83 20.32
C VAL A 163 -25.89 18.26 18.86
N ALA A 164 -26.62 19.24 18.37
CA ALA A 164 -26.48 19.76 17.03
C ALA A 164 -25.06 20.31 16.76
N ALA A 165 -24.48 20.99 17.73
CA ALA A 165 -23.12 21.52 17.64
C ALA A 165 -22.07 20.39 17.62
N ALA A 166 -22.26 19.32 18.40
CA ALA A 166 -21.38 18.16 18.39
C ALA A 166 -21.44 17.42 17.06
N LEU A 167 -22.64 17.20 16.51
CA LEU A 167 -22.85 16.54 15.21
C LEU A 167 -22.36 17.39 14.02
N GLY A 168 -22.48 18.72 14.12
CA GLY A 168 -22.06 19.66 13.09
C GLY A 168 -20.54 19.77 12.91
N ARG A 169 -19.73 19.02 13.67
CA ARG A 169 -18.24 19.09 13.69
C ARG A 169 -17.69 20.52 13.81
N ARG A 170 -18.51 21.51 14.13
CA ARG A 170 -18.06 22.81 14.54
C ARG A 170 -17.74 22.75 16.03
N ARG A 171 -16.46 22.82 16.37
CA ARG A 171 -16.03 23.21 17.71
C ARG A 171 -16.62 24.60 18.01
N VAL A 172 -17.87 24.64 18.36
CA VAL A 172 -18.51 25.85 18.85
C VAL A 172 -18.35 25.83 20.35
N LEU A 173 -17.21 26.28 20.82
CA LEU A 173 -17.12 26.91 22.11
C LEU A 173 -17.82 28.28 21.95
N SER A 174 -19.17 28.29 21.84
CA SER A 174 -19.93 29.50 21.79
C SER A 174 -20.04 30.07 23.21
N VAL A 175 -19.12 30.93 23.52
CA VAL A 175 -19.33 31.92 24.59
C VAL A 175 -20.05 33.08 23.92
N LYS A 176 -21.35 33.11 24.01
CA LYS A 176 -22.18 34.31 23.69
C LYS A 176 -22.50 35.05 24.94
#